data_2d6d225b1cd408ea5295c013f9997c2b
#
_entry.id   2d6d225b1cd408ea5295c013f9997c2b
#
_cell.length_a   1.000
_cell.length_b   1.000
_cell.length_c   1.000
_cell.angle_alpha   90.00
_cell.angle_beta   90.00
_cell.angle_gamma   90.00
#
_symmetry.space_group_name_H-M   'P 1'
#
loop_
_entity.id
_entity.type
_entity.pdbx_description
1 polymer ?
#
loop_
_entity_poly.entity_id
_entity_poly.type
_entity_poly.pdbx_seq_one_letter_code
_entity_poly.pdbx_strand_id
1 'polypeptide(L)'
;MAVSAQYSVTIRVELDARQEPLGKLTAAIAEAGGQLQGVDLVPGAGSEGKRVREFTIDAADRDHWERILRAIGSTRGARVLDYVDRTMQMHRGGKIEQHNKYPLKTRDDLSMAYTPGVARVCMDIHADRSKAFEYTIKKNTVAVVSDGSAVLGLGNIGPEAAMPVMEGKCMLFKEFAGVDAFPICLDTQDADEIVKAVELMAPTFGGVNLEDISAPRCFEIEDRLKESLDIPVFHDDQHGTAVVTMAALFNALKIVDKPIAELRALVVGLGAAGVAVTKMMLEAGMTDIVGCDRAGAVSTEREDYQSGEMNEAKRWYAEHTNPGKVGGTPAEALAGMDIFIGLSGPGIIVGDDLEKMNDDAIVFAMANPTPEVMPEDAAPHVRIMATGRSDYPNQINNVLCFPGIFRGALDAGAQQITEAMKLAAAKGIAEVVTDDDLAEDYIIPSVFNRDVAPAVAAAVIEEAKRDGVARMNEETGTFQAVEAD
;
A
#
# COMPACT_ATOMS: atom_id res chain seq x y z
N MET A 1 13.65 -10.40 -15.11
CA MET A 1 13.11 -9.20 -14.39
C MET A 1 13.65 -7.96 -15.10
N ALA A 2 12.86 -6.91 -15.20
CA ALA A 2 13.33 -5.64 -15.73
C ALA A 2 14.39 -5.02 -14.80
N VAL A 3 15.33 -4.27 -15.36
CA VAL A 3 16.31 -3.49 -14.58
C VAL A 3 15.58 -2.33 -13.92
N SER A 4 15.76 -2.17 -12.60
CA SER A 4 15.09 -1.11 -11.85
C SER A 4 15.91 -0.68 -10.62
N ALA A 5 15.52 0.44 -10.01
CA ALA A 5 16.14 0.94 -8.77
C ALA A 5 15.99 -0.02 -7.56
N GLN A 6 15.17 -1.05 -7.68
CA GLN A 6 15.03 -2.12 -6.69
C GLN A 6 16.36 -2.81 -6.37
N TYR A 7 17.25 -2.94 -7.37
CA TYR A 7 18.60 -3.44 -7.20
C TYR A 7 19.60 -2.41 -7.72
N SER A 8 19.84 -1.37 -6.94
CA SER A 8 20.71 -0.24 -7.27
C SER A 8 21.99 -0.29 -6.45
N VAL A 9 23.14 -0.20 -7.13
CA VAL A 9 24.45 -0.29 -6.50
C VAL A 9 25.30 0.93 -6.87
N THR A 10 25.92 1.56 -5.88
CA THR A 10 26.97 2.54 -6.09
C THR A 10 28.33 1.86 -5.97
N ILE A 11 29.14 1.91 -7.02
CA ILE A 11 30.47 1.30 -7.07
C ILE A 11 31.55 2.36 -7.27
N ARG A 12 32.62 2.31 -6.45
CA ARG A 12 33.80 3.14 -6.60
C ARG A 12 34.85 2.42 -7.41
N VAL A 13 35.27 3.07 -8.50
CA VAL A 13 36.27 2.53 -9.40
C VAL A 13 37.42 3.51 -9.55
N GLU A 14 38.65 3.05 -9.29
CA GLU A 14 39.87 3.78 -9.61
C GLU A 14 40.19 3.56 -11.08
N LEU A 15 40.35 4.65 -11.83
CA LEU A 15 40.61 4.67 -13.26
C LEU A 15 42.02 5.23 -13.54
N ASP A 16 42.81 4.51 -14.30
CA ASP A 16 44.12 5.00 -14.79
C ASP A 16 43.89 5.99 -15.97
N ALA A 17 44.12 7.27 -15.72
CA ALA A 17 43.89 8.34 -16.69
C ALA A 17 44.69 8.18 -18.01
N ARG A 18 45.81 7.42 -17.99
CA ARG A 18 46.63 7.16 -19.17
C ARG A 18 46.04 6.13 -20.13
N GLN A 19 45.08 5.33 -19.67
CA GLN A 19 44.47 4.25 -20.46
C GLN A 19 43.06 4.61 -20.94
N GLU A 20 42.54 5.79 -20.59
CA GLU A 20 41.16 6.26 -20.93
C GLU A 20 40.09 5.21 -20.74
N PRO A 21 39.99 4.58 -19.55
CA PRO A 21 39.14 3.40 -19.39
C PRO A 21 37.66 3.74 -19.23
N LEU A 22 37.28 5.04 -19.07
CA LEU A 22 35.89 5.42 -18.77
C LEU A 22 34.90 4.94 -19.83
N GLY A 23 35.18 5.22 -21.11
CA GLY A 23 34.32 4.80 -22.20
C GLY A 23 34.23 3.28 -22.34
N LYS A 24 35.35 2.57 -22.10
CA LYS A 24 35.35 1.08 -22.10
C LYS A 24 34.57 0.50 -20.94
N LEU A 25 34.65 1.15 -19.77
CA LEU A 25 33.94 0.73 -18.58
C LEU A 25 32.43 0.93 -18.72
N THR A 26 31.99 2.08 -19.24
CA THR A 26 30.56 2.32 -19.48
C THR A 26 29.99 1.38 -20.56
N ALA A 27 30.78 1.08 -21.61
CA ALA A 27 30.40 0.06 -22.60
C ALA A 27 30.27 -1.33 -21.98
N ALA A 28 31.24 -1.75 -21.14
CA ALA A 28 31.19 -3.04 -20.46
C ALA A 28 29.99 -3.19 -19.52
N ILE A 29 29.60 -2.11 -18.84
CA ILE A 29 28.39 -2.07 -17.99
C ILE A 29 27.13 -2.28 -18.87
N ALA A 30 27.03 -1.53 -19.97
CA ALA A 30 25.91 -1.63 -20.90
C ALA A 30 25.81 -3.01 -21.58
N GLU A 31 26.96 -3.57 -22.04
CA GLU A 31 27.02 -4.92 -22.64
C GLU A 31 26.64 -6.02 -21.64
N ALA A 32 26.91 -5.82 -20.34
CA ALA A 32 26.46 -6.69 -19.27
C ALA A 32 24.97 -6.52 -18.94
N GLY A 33 24.28 -5.54 -19.54
CA GLY A 33 22.85 -5.24 -19.34
C GLY A 33 22.59 -4.26 -18.17
N GLY A 34 23.63 -3.71 -17.54
CA GLY A 34 23.49 -2.76 -16.45
C GLY A 34 22.99 -1.40 -16.93
N GLN A 35 22.03 -0.81 -16.21
CA GLN A 35 21.55 0.53 -16.50
C GLN A 35 22.31 1.56 -15.66
N LEU A 36 23.10 2.40 -16.33
CA LEU A 36 23.90 3.44 -15.69
C LEU A 36 23.03 4.67 -15.39
N GLN A 37 22.84 4.98 -14.11
CA GLN A 37 22.06 6.13 -13.63
C GLN A 37 22.91 7.38 -13.43
N GLY A 38 24.17 7.21 -13.04
CA GLY A 38 25.05 8.34 -12.77
C GLY A 38 26.53 7.97 -12.74
N VAL A 39 27.37 8.97 -13.02
CA VAL A 39 28.84 8.87 -12.91
C VAL A 39 29.39 10.14 -12.28
N ASP A 40 29.90 10.05 -11.06
CA ASP A 40 30.41 11.17 -10.31
C ASP A 40 31.92 11.06 -10.10
N LEU A 41 32.61 12.20 -10.09
CA LEU A 41 34.01 12.28 -9.72
C LEU A 41 34.14 12.42 -8.20
N VAL A 42 34.93 11.56 -7.56
CA VAL A 42 35.23 11.66 -6.13
C VAL A 42 36.42 12.64 -5.95
N PRO A 43 36.21 13.89 -5.49
CA PRO A 43 37.25 14.86 -5.32
C PRO A 43 38.29 14.41 -4.29
N GLY A 44 39.57 14.61 -4.61
CA GLY A 44 40.69 14.31 -3.70
C GLY A 44 40.99 12.81 -3.51
N ALA A 45 40.25 11.92 -4.15
CA ALA A 45 40.54 10.50 -4.15
C ALA A 45 41.36 10.08 -5.38
N GLY A 46 42.32 9.18 -5.18
CA GLY A 46 43.22 8.68 -6.22
C GLY A 46 44.65 9.18 -6.07
N SER A 47 45.60 8.39 -6.56
CA SER A 47 47.03 8.71 -6.62
C SER A 47 47.37 9.44 -7.92
N GLU A 48 48.59 9.88 -8.06
CA GLU A 48 49.06 10.60 -9.27
C GLU A 48 48.78 9.76 -10.55
N GLY A 49 48.06 10.37 -11.51
CA GLY A 49 47.64 9.72 -12.75
C GLY A 49 46.42 8.81 -12.64
N LYS A 50 45.79 8.73 -11.48
CA LYS A 50 44.56 7.93 -11.23
C LYS A 50 43.44 8.83 -10.74
N ARG A 51 42.21 8.47 -11.11
CA ARG A 51 40.99 9.16 -10.70
C ARG A 51 40.00 8.15 -10.15
N VAL A 52 39.33 8.47 -9.05
CA VAL A 52 38.24 7.65 -8.51
C VAL A 52 36.93 8.25 -8.97
N ARG A 53 36.08 7.38 -9.50
CA ARG A 53 34.69 7.72 -9.85
C ARG A 53 33.72 6.78 -9.16
N GLU A 54 32.58 7.33 -8.84
CA GLU A 54 31.39 6.58 -8.41
C GLU A 54 30.47 6.36 -9.59
N PHE A 55 29.99 5.13 -9.75
CA PHE A 55 29.00 4.76 -10.73
C PHE A 55 27.77 4.25 -10.00
N THR A 56 26.61 4.84 -10.27
CA THR A 56 25.32 4.30 -9.81
C THR A 56 24.73 3.47 -10.93
N ILE A 57 24.50 2.19 -10.66
CA ILE A 57 24.11 1.18 -11.65
C ILE A 57 22.91 0.42 -11.11
N ASP A 58 21.85 0.32 -11.92
CA ASP A 58 20.72 -0.55 -11.63
C ASP A 58 20.88 -1.90 -12.33
N ALA A 59 20.47 -2.96 -11.64
CA ALA A 59 20.48 -4.33 -12.11
C ALA A 59 19.10 -4.98 -11.94
N ALA A 60 18.87 -6.12 -12.59
CA ALA A 60 17.61 -6.84 -12.45
C ALA A 60 17.53 -7.66 -11.16
N ASP A 61 18.68 -8.21 -10.74
CA ASP A 61 18.80 -9.05 -9.56
C ASP A 61 20.29 -9.19 -9.15
N ARG A 62 20.54 -9.98 -8.11
CA ARG A 62 21.89 -10.23 -7.58
C ARG A 62 22.82 -10.90 -8.61
N ASP A 63 22.33 -11.88 -9.34
CA ASP A 63 23.15 -12.60 -10.33
C ASP A 63 23.52 -11.68 -11.50
N HIS A 64 22.60 -10.81 -11.90
CA HIS A 64 22.86 -9.77 -12.89
C HIS A 64 23.92 -8.78 -12.40
N TRP A 65 23.80 -8.31 -11.17
CA TRP A 65 24.82 -7.45 -10.55
C TRP A 65 26.20 -8.13 -10.54
N GLU A 66 26.30 -9.39 -10.18
CA GLU A 66 27.57 -10.13 -10.16
C GLU A 66 28.19 -10.26 -11.58
N ARG A 67 27.35 -10.33 -12.64
CA ARG A 67 27.85 -10.27 -14.04
C ARG A 67 28.41 -8.87 -14.35
N ILE A 68 27.70 -7.82 -13.98
CA ILE A 68 28.14 -6.42 -14.17
C ILE A 68 29.46 -6.17 -13.42
N LEU A 69 29.54 -6.59 -12.16
CA LEU A 69 30.74 -6.45 -11.33
C LEU A 69 31.96 -7.14 -11.96
N ARG A 70 31.79 -8.34 -12.53
CA ARG A 70 32.85 -9.05 -13.28
C ARG A 70 33.28 -8.30 -14.54
N ALA A 71 32.33 -7.74 -15.28
CA ALA A 71 32.62 -6.92 -16.47
C ALA A 71 33.44 -5.67 -16.12
N ILE A 72 33.06 -4.97 -15.04
CA ILE A 72 33.82 -3.83 -14.51
C ILE A 72 35.25 -4.25 -14.11
N GLY A 73 35.39 -5.32 -13.33
CA GLY A 73 36.68 -5.81 -12.84
C GLY A 73 37.63 -6.32 -13.94
N SER A 74 37.09 -6.75 -15.11
CA SER A 74 37.86 -7.17 -16.27
C SER A 74 38.30 -6.00 -17.19
N THR A 75 37.76 -4.80 -16.96
CA THR A 75 38.07 -3.64 -17.79
C THR A 75 39.49 -3.15 -17.53
N ARG A 76 40.36 -3.16 -18.54
CA ARG A 76 41.77 -2.75 -18.41
C ARG A 76 41.88 -1.27 -17.98
N GLY A 77 42.64 -1.02 -16.92
CA GLY A 77 42.82 0.32 -16.35
C GLY A 77 41.75 0.75 -15.36
N ALA A 78 40.81 -0.11 -15.05
CA ALA A 78 39.82 0.04 -13.98
C ALA A 78 40.14 -0.90 -12.81
N ARG A 79 39.96 -0.42 -11.58
CA ARG A 79 40.09 -1.20 -10.36
C ARG A 79 38.95 -0.88 -9.43
N VAL A 80 38.11 -1.85 -9.13
CA VAL A 80 37.06 -1.74 -8.13
C VAL A 80 37.71 -1.51 -6.76
N LEU A 81 37.27 -0.46 -6.05
CA LEU A 81 37.70 -0.16 -4.69
C LEU A 81 36.72 -0.72 -3.68
N ASP A 82 35.48 -0.34 -3.82
CA ASP A 82 34.35 -0.81 -3.00
C ASP A 82 33.04 -0.68 -3.77
N TYR A 83 31.98 -1.26 -3.22
CA TYR A 83 30.62 -1.02 -3.70
C TYR A 83 29.61 -1.12 -2.56
N VAL A 84 28.48 -0.45 -2.71
CA VAL A 84 27.42 -0.42 -1.72
C VAL A 84 26.09 -0.65 -2.41
N ASP A 85 25.36 -1.63 -1.96
CA ASP A 85 23.94 -1.82 -2.28
C ASP A 85 23.14 -0.68 -1.63
N ARG A 86 22.54 0.17 -2.45
CA ARG A 86 21.83 1.37 -1.99
C ARG A 86 20.58 1.03 -1.20
N THR A 87 19.86 -0.03 -1.61
CA THR A 87 18.67 -0.51 -0.90
C THR A 87 19.05 -0.96 0.51
N MET A 88 20.08 -1.81 0.62
CA MET A 88 20.56 -2.28 1.92
C MET A 88 21.13 -1.14 2.77
N GLN A 89 21.79 -0.16 2.15
CA GLN A 89 22.32 1.01 2.86
C GLN A 89 21.19 1.89 3.42
N MET A 90 20.12 2.11 2.65
CA MET A 90 18.97 2.88 3.09
C MET A 90 18.31 2.31 4.35
N HIS A 91 18.39 0.99 4.54
CA HIS A 91 17.79 0.31 5.69
C HIS A 91 18.71 0.25 6.92
N ARG A 92 20.00 0.63 6.81
CA ARG A 92 20.93 0.58 7.94
C ARG A 92 20.56 1.58 9.03
N GLY A 93 20.23 1.07 10.21
CA GLY A 93 19.83 1.87 11.37
C GLY A 93 18.39 2.32 11.36
N GLY A 94 17.58 1.76 10.45
CA GLY A 94 16.17 2.12 10.26
C GLY A 94 15.97 3.29 9.31
N LYS A 95 14.71 3.53 8.92
CA LYS A 95 14.30 4.56 7.96
C LYS A 95 13.54 5.71 8.58
N ILE A 96 13.21 5.60 9.86
CA ILE A 96 12.45 6.61 10.61
C ILE A 96 13.18 7.01 11.89
N GLU A 97 12.95 8.23 12.35
CA GLU A 97 13.47 8.76 13.59
C GLU A 97 12.46 9.71 14.25
N GLN A 98 12.62 9.97 15.55
CA GLN A 98 11.80 10.92 16.30
C GLN A 98 12.48 12.28 16.41
N HIS A 99 11.70 13.34 16.24
CA HIS A 99 12.11 14.73 16.47
C HIS A 99 11.23 15.43 17.47
N ASN A 100 11.87 16.18 18.38
CA ASN A 100 11.14 17.03 19.33
C ASN A 100 10.52 18.22 18.58
N LYS A 101 9.23 18.51 18.81
CA LYS A 101 8.55 19.71 18.30
C LYS A 101 9.07 20.99 18.94
N TYR A 102 9.50 20.92 20.19
CA TYR A 102 10.01 22.05 20.97
C TYR A 102 11.44 21.79 21.42
N PRO A 103 12.33 22.81 21.36
CA PRO A 103 13.67 22.68 21.86
C PRO A 103 13.68 22.60 23.39
N LEU A 104 14.56 21.80 23.97
CA LEU A 104 14.81 21.68 25.40
C LEU A 104 16.20 22.27 25.69
N LYS A 105 16.28 23.58 25.95
CA LYS A 105 17.55 24.32 26.10
C LYS A 105 17.74 24.99 27.47
N THR A 106 16.67 25.26 28.18
CA THR A 106 16.69 25.99 29.45
C THR A 106 16.06 25.20 30.57
N ARG A 107 16.27 25.65 31.85
CA ARG A 107 15.56 25.08 33.00
C ARG A 107 14.07 25.34 32.95
N ASP A 108 13.66 26.45 32.35
CA ASP A 108 12.25 26.77 32.19
C ASP A 108 11.59 25.84 31.17
N ASP A 109 12.27 25.55 30.05
CA ASP A 109 11.78 24.54 29.07
C ASP A 109 11.59 23.20 29.75
N LEU A 110 12.57 22.76 30.56
CA LEU A 110 12.49 21.50 31.29
C LEU A 110 11.34 21.50 32.31
N SER A 111 11.16 22.61 33.00
CA SER A 111 10.08 22.76 34.03
C SER A 111 8.69 22.72 33.39
N MET A 112 8.53 23.29 32.20
CA MET A 112 7.26 23.27 31.47
C MET A 112 7.02 21.90 30.83
N ALA A 113 8.03 21.34 30.12
CA ALA A 113 7.90 20.13 29.33
C ALA A 113 7.85 18.85 30.18
N TYR A 114 8.43 18.87 31.39
CA TYR A 114 8.55 17.69 32.24
C TYR A 114 8.14 18.02 33.68
N THR A 115 9.06 18.17 34.60
CA THR A 115 8.76 18.34 36.03
C THR A 115 9.08 19.76 36.51
N PRO A 116 8.15 20.48 37.17
CA PRO A 116 6.82 20.06 37.67
C PRO A 116 5.64 20.39 36.74
N GLY A 117 5.82 21.15 35.67
CA GLY A 117 4.74 21.73 34.87
C GLY A 117 3.79 20.72 34.25
N VAL A 118 4.31 19.57 33.76
CA VAL A 118 3.54 18.51 33.12
C VAL A 118 2.43 17.93 34.02
N ALA A 119 2.59 17.99 35.35
CA ALA A 119 1.59 17.47 36.27
C ALA A 119 0.21 18.13 36.10
N ARG A 120 0.17 19.41 35.72
CA ARG A 120 -1.10 20.14 35.46
C ARG A 120 -1.81 19.52 34.23
N VAL A 121 -1.07 19.22 33.17
CA VAL A 121 -1.60 18.58 31.95
C VAL A 121 -2.10 17.18 32.27
N CYS A 122 -1.33 16.41 33.07
CA CYS A 122 -1.75 15.07 33.49
C CYS A 122 -3.08 15.10 34.27
N MET A 123 -3.26 16.07 35.18
CA MET A 123 -4.50 16.19 35.95
C MET A 123 -5.68 16.66 35.09
N ASP A 124 -5.43 17.47 34.07
CA ASP A 124 -6.45 17.89 33.11
C ASP A 124 -6.97 16.71 32.30
N ILE A 125 -6.05 15.85 31.80
CA ILE A 125 -6.40 14.62 31.10
C ILE A 125 -7.08 13.61 32.04
N HIS A 126 -6.65 13.53 33.28
CA HIS A 126 -7.28 12.65 34.27
C HIS A 126 -8.74 13.05 34.54
N ALA A 127 -9.02 14.35 34.54
CA ALA A 127 -10.38 14.89 34.72
C ALA A 127 -11.26 14.72 33.48
N ASP A 128 -10.64 14.74 32.28
CA ASP A 128 -11.31 14.59 30.99
C ASP A 128 -10.39 13.87 30.01
N ARG A 129 -10.67 12.56 29.75
CA ARG A 129 -9.84 11.71 28.90
C ARG A 129 -9.78 12.18 27.43
N SER A 130 -10.79 12.92 26.96
CA SER A 130 -10.79 13.45 25.58
C SER A 130 -9.62 14.40 25.33
N LYS A 131 -9.15 15.10 26.36
CA LYS A 131 -8.01 16.01 26.30
C LYS A 131 -6.67 15.32 25.98
N ALA A 132 -6.60 13.98 26.05
CA ALA A 132 -5.44 13.25 25.56
C ALA A 132 -5.21 13.48 24.06
N PHE A 133 -6.27 13.65 23.28
CA PHE A 133 -6.17 14.01 21.86
C PHE A 133 -5.73 15.46 21.64
N GLU A 134 -5.95 16.34 22.61
CA GLU A 134 -5.53 17.75 22.53
C GLU A 134 -4.08 17.94 22.96
N TYR A 135 -3.68 17.34 24.09
CA TYR A 135 -2.42 17.64 24.77
C TYR A 135 -1.31 16.61 24.54
N THR A 136 -1.57 15.54 23.77
CA THR A 136 -0.55 14.51 23.50
C THR A 136 -0.39 14.22 22.02
N ILE A 137 0.60 13.40 21.68
CA ILE A 137 0.83 12.91 20.31
C ILE A 137 -0.30 12.00 19.83
N LYS A 138 -1.18 11.51 20.71
CA LYS A 138 -2.34 10.66 20.37
C LYS A 138 -3.17 11.26 19.24
N LYS A 139 -3.29 12.57 19.16
CA LYS A 139 -4.00 13.29 18.09
C LYS A 139 -3.50 12.93 16.70
N ASN A 140 -2.21 12.65 16.55
CA ASN A 140 -1.54 12.51 15.24
C ASN A 140 -0.81 11.19 15.07
N THR A 141 -1.05 10.18 15.91
CA THR A 141 -0.28 8.93 15.87
C THR A 141 -1.11 7.74 15.43
N VAL A 142 -0.50 6.87 14.64
CA VAL A 142 -1.08 5.59 14.20
C VAL A 142 -0.12 4.44 14.54
N ALA A 143 -0.65 3.37 15.13
CA ALA A 143 0.07 2.11 15.26
C ALA A 143 -0.04 1.33 13.95
N VAL A 144 1.08 0.97 13.32
CA VAL A 144 1.14 0.04 12.18
C VAL A 144 1.48 -1.34 12.74
N VAL A 145 0.46 -2.19 12.86
CA VAL A 145 0.55 -3.47 13.56
C VAL A 145 0.61 -4.61 12.57
N SER A 146 1.61 -5.48 12.72
CA SER A 146 1.81 -6.68 11.90
C SER A 146 2.25 -7.86 12.75
N ASP A 147 1.91 -9.08 12.32
CA ASP A 147 2.48 -10.34 12.83
C ASP A 147 3.46 -10.98 11.84
N GLY A 148 3.67 -10.34 10.68
CA GLY A 148 4.56 -10.81 9.63
C GLY A 148 4.11 -12.07 8.91
N SER A 149 2.81 -12.42 8.97
CA SER A 149 2.29 -13.67 8.41
C SER A 149 1.91 -13.61 6.93
N ALA A 150 1.83 -12.41 6.34
CA ALA A 150 1.44 -12.22 4.93
C ALA A 150 2.22 -11.09 4.24
N VAL A 151 3.53 -11.01 4.47
CA VAL A 151 4.38 -9.90 4.03
C VAL A 151 4.57 -9.93 2.51
N LEU A 152 4.05 -8.92 1.80
CA LEU A 152 4.16 -8.79 0.34
C LEU A 152 3.84 -10.12 -0.38
N GLY A 153 4.59 -10.49 -1.40
CA GLY A 153 4.51 -11.81 -2.06
C GLY A 153 5.35 -12.90 -1.39
N LEU A 154 5.99 -12.60 -0.24
CA LEU A 154 6.92 -13.51 0.45
C LEU A 154 6.20 -14.47 1.43
N GLY A 155 4.97 -14.13 1.82
CA GLY A 155 4.18 -14.92 2.76
C GLY A 155 4.60 -14.74 4.22
N ASN A 156 4.55 -15.82 5.00
CA ASN A 156 4.89 -15.80 6.42
C ASN A 156 6.42 -15.80 6.62
N ILE A 157 7.00 -14.63 6.88
CA ILE A 157 8.44 -14.45 7.13
C ILE A 157 8.74 -13.99 8.56
N GLY A 158 7.71 -13.80 9.38
CA GLY A 158 7.82 -13.43 10.79
C GLY A 158 7.96 -11.91 11.04
N PRO A 159 7.82 -11.52 12.32
CA PRO A 159 7.68 -10.10 12.69
C PRO A 159 8.97 -9.30 12.47
N GLU A 160 10.15 -9.85 12.75
CA GLU A 160 11.42 -9.12 12.58
C GLU A 160 11.70 -8.85 11.10
N ALA A 161 11.38 -9.81 10.22
CA ALA A 161 11.57 -9.65 8.78
C ALA A 161 10.51 -8.74 8.15
N ALA A 162 9.34 -8.56 8.78
CA ALA A 162 8.32 -7.59 8.39
C ALA A 162 8.71 -6.14 8.73
N MET A 163 9.55 -5.91 9.74
CA MET A 163 9.90 -4.57 10.24
C MET A 163 10.31 -3.58 9.15
N PRO A 164 11.15 -3.93 8.15
CA PRO A 164 11.50 -2.97 7.08
C PRO A 164 10.30 -2.51 6.25
N VAL A 165 9.29 -3.35 6.06
CA VAL A 165 8.06 -2.98 5.35
C VAL A 165 7.22 -2.04 6.22
N MET A 166 7.07 -2.34 7.51
CA MET A 166 6.33 -1.52 8.47
C MET A 166 6.98 -0.14 8.65
N GLU A 167 8.30 -0.04 8.68
CA GLU A 167 9.01 1.26 8.62
C GLU A 167 8.70 2.01 7.32
N GLY A 168 8.67 1.32 6.18
CA GLY A 168 8.27 1.91 4.90
C GLY A 168 6.85 2.48 4.96
N LYS A 169 5.90 1.74 5.52
CA LYS A 169 4.53 2.20 5.74
C LYS A 169 4.50 3.48 6.60
N CYS A 170 5.26 3.51 7.69
CA CYS A 170 5.36 4.69 8.56
C CYS A 170 5.95 5.91 7.83
N MET A 171 6.96 5.71 6.96
CA MET A 171 7.49 6.78 6.10
C MET A 171 6.41 7.36 5.20
N LEU A 172 5.60 6.52 4.56
CA LEU A 172 4.53 6.95 3.66
C LEU A 172 3.44 7.74 4.42
N PHE A 173 3.05 7.31 5.61
CA PHE A 173 2.17 8.08 6.49
C PHE A 173 2.70 9.49 6.76
N LYS A 174 3.99 9.58 7.10
CA LYS A 174 4.63 10.87 7.39
C LYS A 174 4.75 11.74 6.16
N GLU A 175 5.25 11.19 5.06
CA GLU A 175 5.55 11.91 3.82
C GLU A 175 4.31 12.49 3.14
N PHE A 176 3.21 11.72 3.09
CA PHE A 176 2.02 12.11 2.33
C PHE A 176 0.93 12.78 3.16
N ALA A 177 0.85 12.46 4.46
CA ALA A 177 -0.22 12.98 5.32
C ALA A 177 0.25 13.63 6.63
N GLY A 178 1.56 13.73 6.87
CA GLY A 178 2.09 14.30 8.11
C GLY A 178 1.75 13.51 9.38
N VAL A 179 1.25 12.26 9.24
CA VAL A 179 0.89 11.39 10.35
C VAL A 179 2.14 10.73 10.92
N ASP A 180 2.26 10.72 12.25
CA ASP A 180 3.35 10.06 12.97
C ASP A 180 2.98 8.60 13.24
N ALA A 181 3.43 7.68 12.37
CA ALA A 181 3.14 6.27 12.51
C ALA A 181 4.30 5.49 13.15
N PHE A 182 3.96 4.44 13.91
CA PHE A 182 4.93 3.62 14.63
C PHE A 182 4.79 2.15 14.21
N PRO A 183 5.88 1.49 13.78
CA PRO A 183 5.86 0.07 13.43
C PRO A 183 5.79 -0.77 14.71
N ILE A 184 4.81 -1.66 14.79
CA ILE A 184 4.58 -2.58 15.91
C ILE A 184 4.51 -3.99 15.34
N CYS A 185 5.61 -4.73 15.40
CA CYS A 185 5.68 -6.11 14.95
C CYS A 185 5.54 -7.03 16.16
N LEU A 186 4.49 -7.88 16.16
CA LEU A 186 4.16 -8.75 17.28
C LEU A 186 4.67 -10.16 17.04
N ASP A 187 5.39 -10.73 18.00
CA ASP A 187 5.90 -12.11 17.95
C ASP A 187 4.80 -13.11 18.38
N THR A 188 3.67 -13.05 17.70
CA THR A 188 2.55 -13.99 17.87
C THR A 188 1.66 -13.96 16.62
N GLN A 189 1.03 -15.11 16.34
CA GLN A 189 -0.01 -15.24 15.33
C GLN A 189 -1.36 -15.65 15.95
N ASP A 190 -1.47 -15.60 17.25
CA ASP A 190 -2.71 -15.85 17.98
C ASP A 190 -3.58 -14.59 17.97
N ALA A 191 -4.84 -14.73 17.52
CA ALA A 191 -5.75 -13.61 17.40
C ALA A 191 -6.08 -12.94 18.75
N ASP A 192 -6.22 -13.75 19.81
CA ASP A 192 -6.51 -13.23 21.15
C ASP A 192 -5.35 -12.40 21.69
N GLU A 193 -4.12 -12.85 21.47
CA GLU A 193 -2.92 -12.13 21.89
C GLU A 193 -2.73 -10.84 21.09
N ILE A 194 -2.95 -10.86 19.77
CA ILE A 194 -2.86 -9.67 18.92
C ILE A 194 -3.90 -8.63 19.36
N VAL A 195 -5.17 -9.02 19.47
CA VAL A 195 -6.26 -8.13 19.93
C VAL A 195 -5.90 -7.55 21.30
N LYS A 196 -5.49 -8.39 22.23
CA LYS A 196 -5.12 -7.94 23.58
C LYS A 196 -3.93 -6.98 23.59
N ALA A 197 -2.90 -7.21 22.78
CA ALA A 197 -1.76 -6.32 22.67
C ALA A 197 -2.18 -4.95 22.14
N VAL A 198 -3.01 -4.90 21.11
CA VAL A 198 -3.51 -3.65 20.50
C VAL A 198 -4.39 -2.89 21.47
N GLU A 199 -5.31 -3.54 22.17
CA GLU A 199 -6.14 -2.92 23.22
C GLU A 199 -5.29 -2.24 24.31
N LEU A 200 -4.23 -2.91 24.77
CA LEU A 200 -3.35 -2.38 25.81
C LEU A 200 -2.52 -1.18 25.33
N MET A 201 -2.22 -1.08 24.04
CA MET A 201 -1.48 0.04 23.43
C MET A 201 -2.39 1.21 23.01
N ALA A 202 -3.68 0.99 22.80
CA ALA A 202 -4.64 1.97 22.29
C ALA A 202 -4.64 3.34 23.00
N PRO A 203 -4.36 3.46 24.32
CA PRO A 203 -4.25 4.76 24.96
C PRO A 203 -3.24 5.71 24.34
N THR A 204 -2.19 5.19 23.67
CA THR A 204 -1.12 5.98 23.05
C THR A 204 -1.50 6.50 21.65
N PHE A 205 -2.33 5.75 20.91
CA PHE A 205 -2.56 5.97 19.49
C PHE A 205 -3.93 6.59 19.20
N GLY A 206 -3.97 7.40 18.13
CA GLY A 206 -5.21 7.96 17.59
C GLY A 206 -5.88 7.05 16.56
N GLY A 207 -5.18 6.03 16.08
CA GLY A 207 -5.69 5.03 15.15
C GLY A 207 -4.79 3.82 15.04
N VAL A 208 -5.30 2.73 14.46
CA VAL A 208 -4.59 1.46 14.25
C VAL A 208 -4.70 1.06 12.78
N ASN A 209 -3.55 0.91 12.13
CA ASN A 209 -3.43 0.28 10.81
C ASN A 209 -2.94 -1.14 10.99
N LEU A 210 -3.77 -2.13 10.65
CA LEU A 210 -3.36 -3.52 10.57
C LEU A 210 -2.71 -3.76 9.20
N GLU A 211 -1.59 -4.47 9.17
CA GLU A 211 -0.78 -4.68 7.98
C GLU A 211 -0.20 -6.08 7.90
N ASP A 212 -0.23 -6.69 6.71
CA ASP A 212 0.43 -7.97 6.43
C ASP A 212 0.02 -9.13 7.38
N ILE A 213 -1.23 -9.12 7.87
CA ILE A 213 -1.84 -10.18 8.68
C ILE A 213 -2.65 -11.10 7.76
N SER A 214 -2.36 -12.41 7.80
CA SER A 214 -2.95 -13.37 6.87
C SER A 214 -4.45 -13.60 7.09
N ALA A 215 -5.20 -13.73 5.97
CA ALA A 215 -6.59 -14.19 6.00
C ALA A 215 -6.65 -15.72 6.34
N PRO A 216 -7.71 -16.19 7.03
CA PRO A 216 -8.92 -15.47 7.42
C PRO A 216 -8.81 -14.71 8.76
N ARG A 217 -7.72 -14.90 9.52
CA ARG A 217 -7.49 -14.35 10.86
C ARG A 217 -7.57 -12.83 10.92
N CYS A 218 -7.12 -12.14 9.86
CA CYS A 218 -7.16 -10.69 9.79
C CYS A 218 -8.58 -10.12 9.90
N PHE A 219 -9.60 -10.82 9.42
CA PHE A 219 -11.00 -10.39 9.52
C PHE A 219 -11.46 -10.37 10.99
N GLU A 220 -11.26 -11.48 11.69
CA GLU A 220 -11.61 -11.62 13.11
C GLU A 220 -10.90 -10.56 13.97
N ILE A 221 -9.60 -10.36 13.76
CA ILE A 221 -8.81 -9.40 14.51
C ILE A 221 -9.35 -7.97 14.30
N GLU A 222 -9.60 -7.60 13.05
CA GLU A 222 -10.12 -6.27 12.73
C GLU A 222 -11.50 -6.04 13.33
N ASP A 223 -12.42 -6.98 13.17
CA ASP A 223 -13.79 -6.86 13.68
C ASP A 223 -13.81 -6.72 15.20
N ARG A 224 -13.06 -7.55 15.93
CA ARG A 224 -12.95 -7.48 17.39
C ARG A 224 -12.35 -6.17 17.87
N LEU A 225 -11.33 -5.64 17.18
CA LEU A 225 -10.73 -4.36 17.53
C LEU A 225 -11.67 -3.17 17.24
N LYS A 226 -12.46 -3.23 16.16
CA LYS A 226 -13.49 -2.22 15.88
C LYS A 226 -14.59 -2.20 16.95
N GLU A 227 -14.92 -3.35 17.51
CA GLU A 227 -15.92 -3.46 18.59
C GLU A 227 -15.38 -2.97 19.94
N SER A 228 -14.09 -3.19 20.23
CA SER A 228 -13.51 -2.93 21.54
C SER A 228 -12.83 -1.56 21.69
N LEU A 229 -12.52 -0.89 20.59
CA LEU A 229 -11.78 0.38 20.59
C LEU A 229 -12.66 1.55 20.14
N ASP A 230 -12.39 2.72 20.73
CA ASP A 230 -13.01 4.02 20.39
C ASP A 230 -12.14 4.86 19.45
N ILE A 231 -11.17 4.24 18.78
CA ILE A 231 -10.30 4.83 17.75
C ILE A 231 -10.40 4.04 16.46
N PRO A 232 -10.19 4.66 15.27
CA PRO A 232 -10.30 3.98 14.00
C PRO A 232 -9.31 2.82 13.86
N VAL A 233 -9.82 1.66 13.45
CA VAL A 233 -9.06 0.47 13.08
C VAL A 233 -9.30 0.21 11.60
N PHE A 234 -8.22 -0.05 10.85
CA PHE A 234 -8.27 -0.23 9.41
C PHE A 234 -7.22 -1.22 8.94
N HIS A 235 -7.61 -2.27 8.25
CA HIS A 235 -6.69 -3.23 7.65
C HIS A 235 -6.42 -2.83 6.21
N ASP A 236 -5.20 -2.36 5.91
CA ASP A 236 -4.89 -1.75 4.62
C ASP A 236 -4.95 -2.75 3.46
N ASP A 237 -4.48 -3.99 3.65
CA ASP A 237 -4.53 -5.03 2.60
C ASP A 237 -5.95 -5.38 2.17
N GLN A 238 -6.93 -5.18 3.05
CA GLN A 238 -8.34 -5.33 2.71
C GLN A 238 -8.88 -4.05 2.08
N HIS A 239 -8.95 -3.01 2.89
CA HIS A 239 -9.73 -1.82 2.60
C HIS A 239 -8.98 -0.80 1.77
N GLY A 240 -7.64 -0.66 1.97
CA GLY A 240 -6.82 0.21 1.12
C GLY A 240 -6.85 -0.25 -0.32
N THR A 241 -6.66 -1.56 -0.54
CA THR A 241 -6.77 -2.15 -1.89
C THR A 241 -8.15 -1.95 -2.49
N ALA A 242 -9.22 -2.12 -1.71
CA ALA A 242 -10.58 -1.92 -2.19
C ALA A 242 -10.83 -0.46 -2.60
N VAL A 243 -10.42 0.49 -1.77
CA VAL A 243 -10.58 1.94 -2.04
C VAL A 243 -9.87 2.36 -3.32
N VAL A 244 -8.59 1.97 -3.50
CA VAL A 244 -7.84 2.37 -4.70
C VAL A 244 -8.33 1.69 -5.97
N THR A 245 -8.79 0.43 -5.86
CA THR A 245 -9.43 -0.29 -6.96
C THR A 245 -10.72 0.42 -7.40
N MET A 246 -11.56 0.80 -6.45
CA MET A 246 -12.80 1.52 -6.74
C MET A 246 -12.53 2.91 -7.32
N ALA A 247 -11.48 3.61 -6.84
CA ALA A 247 -11.09 4.90 -7.40
C ALA A 247 -10.73 4.78 -8.89
N ALA A 248 -9.88 3.81 -9.23
CA ALA A 248 -9.55 3.51 -10.63
C ALA A 248 -10.78 3.10 -11.44
N LEU A 249 -11.66 2.28 -10.86
CA LEU A 249 -12.88 1.83 -11.52
C LEU A 249 -13.83 2.99 -11.82
N PHE A 250 -14.06 3.93 -10.91
CA PHE A 250 -14.93 5.08 -11.17
C PHE A 250 -14.48 5.89 -12.38
N ASN A 251 -13.20 6.11 -12.55
CA ASN A 251 -12.68 6.82 -13.71
C ASN A 251 -12.66 5.96 -14.98
N ALA A 252 -12.37 4.67 -14.87
CA ALA A 252 -12.48 3.74 -15.99
C ALA A 252 -13.91 3.70 -16.55
N LEU A 253 -14.93 3.71 -15.68
CA LEU A 253 -16.33 3.73 -16.07
C LEU A 253 -16.73 4.99 -16.84
N LYS A 254 -16.14 6.15 -16.52
CA LYS A 254 -16.35 7.39 -17.31
C LYS A 254 -15.81 7.25 -18.74
N ILE A 255 -14.68 6.56 -18.92
CA ILE A 255 -14.07 6.37 -20.26
C ILE A 255 -14.89 5.42 -21.11
N VAL A 256 -15.36 4.30 -20.53
CA VAL A 256 -16.16 3.31 -21.28
C VAL A 256 -17.63 3.69 -21.41
N ASP A 257 -18.07 4.75 -20.71
CA ASP A 257 -19.44 5.29 -20.71
C ASP A 257 -20.50 4.21 -20.43
N LYS A 258 -20.23 3.37 -19.42
CA LYS A 258 -21.13 2.29 -19.00
C LYS A 258 -21.52 2.44 -17.52
N PRO A 259 -22.80 2.34 -17.16
CA PRO A 259 -23.24 2.42 -15.76
C PRO A 259 -22.83 1.15 -15.00
N ILE A 260 -22.31 1.31 -13.80
CA ILE A 260 -21.79 0.22 -12.96
C ILE A 260 -22.80 -0.92 -12.72
N ALA A 261 -24.08 -0.59 -12.63
CA ALA A 261 -25.16 -1.57 -12.36
C ALA A 261 -25.44 -2.52 -13.53
N GLU A 262 -24.98 -2.20 -14.74
CA GLU A 262 -25.17 -3.00 -15.96
C GLU A 262 -23.97 -3.89 -16.29
N LEU A 263 -22.86 -3.73 -15.55
CA LEU A 263 -21.60 -4.40 -15.83
C LEU A 263 -21.47 -5.71 -15.06
N ARG A 264 -20.68 -6.60 -15.64
CA ARG A 264 -20.33 -7.91 -15.10
C ARG A 264 -18.84 -7.93 -14.75
N ALA A 265 -18.52 -8.35 -13.53
CA ALA A 265 -17.14 -8.40 -13.07
C ALA A 265 -16.70 -9.82 -12.67
N LEU A 266 -15.45 -10.16 -13.04
CA LEU A 266 -14.75 -11.34 -12.53
C LEU A 266 -13.67 -10.90 -11.55
N VAL A 267 -13.75 -11.37 -10.30
CA VAL A 267 -12.74 -11.15 -9.26
C VAL A 267 -11.99 -12.47 -9.02
N VAL A 268 -10.68 -12.48 -9.22
CA VAL A 268 -9.84 -13.66 -9.03
C VAL A 268 -8.89 -13.45 -7.85
N GLY A 269 -9.04 -14.32 -6.84
CA GLY A 269 -8.34 -14.19 -5.58
C GLY A 269 -9.26 -13.68 -4.46
N LEU A 270 -9.90 -14.61 -3.74
CA LEU A 270 -10.88 -14.32 -2.68
C LEU A 270 -10.22 -14.34 -1.30
N GLY A 271 -9.06 -13.69 -1.20
CA GLY A 271 -8.40 -13.36 0.05
C GLY A 271 -8.94 -12.06 0.67
N ALA A 272 -8.15 -11.44 1.55
CA ALA A 272 -8.50 -10.20 2.23
C ALA A 272 -8.96 -9.10 1.25
N ALA A 273 -8.16 -8.79 0.24
CA ALA A 273 -8.46 -7.77 -0.75
C ALA A 273 -9.69 -8.11 -1.61
N GLY A 274 -9.79 -9.36 -2.13
CA GLY A 274 -10.86 -9.74 -3.05
C GLY A 274 -12.25 -9.66 -2.43
N VAL A 275 -12.39 -10.04 -1.16
CA VAL A 275 -13.65 -9.91 -0.42
C VAL A 275 -13.99 -8.43 -0.20
N ALA A 276 -13.02 -7.61 0.18
CA ALA A 276 -13.24 -6.19 0.43
C ALA A 276 -13.60 -5.42 -0.85
N VAL A 277 -12.88 -5.67 -1.96
CA VAL A 277 -13.21 -5.08 -3.28
C VAL A 277 -14.63 -5.44 -3.69
N THR A 278 -15.01 -6.70 -3.56
CA THR A 278 -16.36 -7.16 -3.93
C THR A 278 -17.44 -6.49 -3.10
N LYS A 279 -17.26 -6.40 -1.78
CA LYS A 279 -18.21 -5.70 -0.90
C LYS A 279 -18.38 -4.24 -1.34
N MET A 280 -17.30 -3.54 -1.64
CA MET A 280 -17.35 -2.15 -2.06
C MET A 280 -17.99 -1.98 -3.46
N MET A 281 -17.77 -2.92 -4.39
CA MET A 281 -18.44 -2.93 -5.70
C MET A 281 -19.96 -3.13 -5.56
N LEU A 282 -20.38 -4.03 -4.67
CA LEU A 282 -21.81 -4.23 -4.36
C LEU A 282 -22.43 -2.96 -3.75
N GLU A 283 -21.74 -2.32 -2.80
CA GLU A 283 -22.14 -1.03 -2.21
C GLU A 283 -22.28 0.08 -3.26
N ALA A 284 -21.38 0.08 -4.27
CA ALA A 284 -21.44 1.01 -5.39
C ALA A 284 -22.54 0.69 -6.41
N GLY A 285 -23.28 -0.40 -6.23
CA GLY A 285 -24.45 -0.77 -7.04
C GLY A 285 -24.20 -1.81 -8.14
N MET A 286 -23.03 -2.45 -8.19
CA MET A 286 -22.78 -3.59 -9.08
C MET A 286 -23.51 -4.83 -8.55
N THR A 287 -24.19 -5.57 -9.43
CA THR A 287 -25.01 -6.71 -9.02
C THR A 287 -24.56 -8.06 -9.61
N ASP A 288 -23.80 -8.06 -10.71
CA ASP A 288 -23.30 -9.29 -11.35
C ASP A 288 -21.78 -9.40 -11.17
N ILE A 289 -21.36 -10.01 -10.08
CA ILE A 289 -19.96 -10.25 -9.73
C ILE A 289 -19.75 -11.75 -9.61
N VAL A 290 -18.74 -12.28 -10.31
CA VAL A 290 -18.29 -13.67 -10.17
C VAL A 290 -16.94 -13.68 -9.47
N GLY A 291 -16.80 -14.47 -8.42
CA GLY A 291 -15.52 -14.64 -7.75
C GLY A 291 -14.92 -16.01 -8.06
N CYS A 292 -13.60 -16.03 -8.24
CA CYS A 292 -12.84 -17.27 -8.41
C CYS A 292 -11.76 -17.42 -7.35
N ASP A 293 -11.68 -18.62 -6.79
CA ASP A 293 -10.54 -19.05 -5.98
C ASP A 293 -9.75 -20.16 -6.71
N ARG A 294 -8.86 -20.87 -5.99
CA ARG A 294 -8.05 -21.95 -6.56
C ARG A 294 -8.89 -23.14 -7.10
N ALA A 295 -10.11 -23.31 -6.61
CA ALA A 295 -11.03 -24.35 -7.03
C ALA A 295 -11.96 -23.90 -8.17
N GLY A 296 -11.83 -22.65 -8.64
CA GLY A 296 -12.65 -22.07 -9.70
C GLY A 296 -13.71 -21.10 -9.18
N ALA A 297 -14.74 -20.85 -10.00
CA ALA A 297 -15.81 -19.91 -9.69
C ALA A 297 -16.61 -20.34 -8.46
N VAL A 298 -16.86 -19.37 -7.57
CA VAL A 298 -17.59 -19.58 -6.30
C VAL A 298 -19.08 -19.39 -6.53
N SER A 299 -19.88 -20.36 -6.08
CA SER A 299 -21.34 -20.28 -6.10
C SER A 299 -21.94 -21.19 -5.04
N THR A 300 -23.23 -21.03 -4.77
CA THR A 300 -23.98 -21.91 -3.87
C THR A 300 -24.16 -23.34 -4.42
N GLU A 301 -23.84 -23.58 -5.69
CA GLU A 301 -23.91 -24.91 -6.32
C GLU A 301 -22.60 -25.69 -6.21
N ARG A 302 -21.52 -25.04 -5.76
CA ARG A 302 -20.21 -25.68 -5.62
C ARG A 302 -20.21 -26.72 -4.49
N GLU A 303 -19.50 -27.84 -4.71
CA GLU A 303 -19.53 -29.01 -3.80
C GLU A 303 -19.11 -28.66 -2.37
N ASP A 304 -18.06 -27.85 -2.19
CA ASP A 304 -17.58 -27.43 -0.87
C ASP A 304 -18.54 -26.48 -0.13
N TYR A 305 -19.39 -25.72 -0.87
CA TYR A 305 -20.51 -24.99 -0.25
C TYR A 305 -21.58 -25.95 0.24
N GLN A 306 -21.98 -26.92 -0.59
CA GLN A 306 -23.04 -27.91 -0.29
C GLN A 306 -22.64 -28.85 0.86
N SER A 307 -21.34 -29.23 0.94
CA SER A 307 -20.81 -30.06 2.03
C SER A 307 -20.58 -29.29 3.34
N GLY A 308 -20.61 -27.96 3.30
CA GLY A 308 -20.33 -27.11 4.46
C GLY A 308 -18.84 -26.93 4.79
N GLU A 309 -17.94 -27.32 3.88
CA GLU A 309 -16.47 -27.19 4.03
C GLU A 309 -15.95 -25.79 3.69
N MET A 310 -16.76 -24.99 2.99
CA MET A 310 -16.41 -23.62 2.61
C MET A 310 -16.31 -22.72 3.86
N ASN A 311 -15.22 -21.96 3.99
CA ASN A 311 -15.07 -21.01 5.09
C ASN A 311 -16.11 -19.88 5.01
N GLU A 312 -16.30 -19.15 6.12
CA GLU A 312 -17.34 -18.15 6.28
C GLU A 312 -17.27 -17.04 5.22
N ALA A 313 -16.10 -16.49 4.96
CA ALA A 313 -15.89 -15.42 3.97
C ALA A 313 -16.29 -15.87 2.55
N LYS A 314 -15.91 -17.09 2.16
CA LYS A 314 -16.29 -17.64 0.84
C LYS A 314 -17.76 -18.04 0.78
N ARG A 315 -18.33 -18.49 1.90
CA ARG A 315 -19.76 -18.77 2.00
C ARG A 315 -20.55 -17.49 1.80
N TRP A 316 -20.18 -16.41 2.51
CA TRP A 316 -20.77 -15.10 2.29
C TRP A 316 -20.69 -14.72 0.80
N TYR A 317 -19.51 -14.93 0.17
CA TYR A 317 -19.30 -14.62 -1.24
C TYR A 317 -20.26 -15.40 -2.15
N ALA A 318 -20.41 -16.72 -1.94
CA ALA A 318 -21.31 -17.58 -2.69
C ALA A 318 -22.79 -17.17 -2.57
N GLU A 319 -23.17 -16.62 -1.43
CA GLU A 319 -24.55 -16.24 -1.11
C GLU A 319 -24.93 -14.85 -1.65
N HIS A 320 -23.93 -13.94 -1.82
CA HIS A 320 -24.17 -12.55 -2.20
C HIS A 320 -23.74 -12.20 -3.63
N THR A 321 -23.09 -13.12 -4.33
CA THR A 321 -22.55 -12.90 -5.68
C THR A 321 -22.94 -14.00 -6.65
N ASN A 322 -22.47 -13.91 -7.90
CA ASN A 322 -22.66 -14.92 -8.95
C ASN A 322 -24.13 -15.32 -9.17
N PRO A 323 -25.02 -14.36 -9.47
CA PRO A 323 -26.44 -14.65 -9.65
C PRO A 323 -26.69 -15.61 -10.81
N GLY A 324 -25.80 -15.61 -11.82
CA GLY A 324 -25.83 -16.52 -12.97
C GLY A 324 -25.29 -17.92 -12.71
N LYS A 325 -24.73 -18.17 -11.52
CA LYS A 325 -24.12 -19.45 -11.10
C LYS A 325 -23.07 -19.92 -12.11
N VAL A 326 -22.27 -18.99 -12.63
CA VAL A 326 -21.14 -19.27 -13.51
C VAL A 326 -20.18 -20.21 -12.78
N GLY A 327 -19.77 -21.28 -13.44
CA GLY A 327 -18.79 -22.25 -12.95
C GLY A 327 -17.49 -22.20 -13.74
N GLY A 328 -16.59 -23.13 -13.44
CA GLY A 328 -15.35 -23.32 -14.20
C GLY A 328 -14.15 -22.56 -13.66
N THR A 329 -13.09 -22.58 -14.47
CA THR A 329 -11.82 -21.89 -14.20
C THR A 329 -11.96 -20.37 -14.40
N PRO A 330 -10.99 -19.54 -13.91
CA PRO A 330 -10.99 -18.11 -14.20
C PRO A 330 -11.06 -17.79 -15.72
N ALA A 331 -10.31 -18.51 -16.54
CA ALA A 331 -10.32 -18.32 -18.00
C ALA A 331 -11.64 -18.67 -18.69
N GLU A 332 -12.42 -19.62 -18.13
CA GLU A 332 -13.77 -19.94 -18.60
C GLU A 332 -14.79 -18.89 -18.12
N ALA A 333 -14.63 -18.42 -16.88
CA ALA A 333 -15.52 -17.43 -16.29
C ALA A 333 -15.39 -16.02 -16.88
N LEU A 334 -14.31 -15.72 -17.61
CA LEU A 334 -14.11 -14.45 -18.32
C LEU A 334 -15.15 -14.18 -19.43
N ALA A 335 -15.82 -15.22 -19.93
CA ALA A 335 -16.75 -15.08 -21.05
C ALA A 335 -17.91 -14.12 -20.74
N GLY A 336 -17.99 -13.01 -21.48
CA GLY A 336 -19.01 -11.98 -21.34
C GLY A 336 -18.87 -11.14 -20.08
N MET A 337 -17.67 -11.05 -19.49
CA MET A 337 -17.35 -10.09 -18.42
C MET A 337 -16.88 -8.76 -19.01
N ASP A 338 -17.24 -7.66 -18.36
CA ASP A 338 -16.79 -6.31 -18.70
C ASP A 338 -15.53 -5.92 -17.92
N ILE A 339 -15.39 -6.48 -16.71
CA ILE A 339 -14.32 -6.13 -15.77
C ILE A 339 -13.64 -7.41 -15.27
N PHE A 340 -12.30 -7.40 -15.28
CA PHE A 340 -11.47 -8.39 -14.61
C PHE A 340 -10.66 -7.72 -13.49
N ILE A 341 -10.70 -8.27 -12.28
CA ILE A 341 -9.92 -7.82 -11.13
C ILE A 341 -9.11 -9.02 -10.61
N GLY A 342 -7.79 -8.99 -10.83
CA GLY A 342 -6.84 -9.98 -10.35
C GLY A 342 -6.21 -9.57 -9.02
N LEU A 343 -6.34 -10.42 -8.01
CA LEU A 343 -5.82 -10.25 -6.65
C LEU A 343 -5.19 -11.56 -6.14
N SER A 344 -4.56 -12.32 -7.04
CA SER A 344 -4.14 -13.69 -6.75
C SER A 344 -2.66 -13.92 -7.02
N GLY A 345 -2.27 -14.14 -8.27
CA GLY A 345 -0.90 -14.46 -8.62
C GLY A 345 -0.68 -14.55 -10.12
N PRO A 346 0.58 -14.68 -10.55
CA PRO A 346 0.95 -14.59 -11.95
C PRO A 346 0.39 -15.72 -12.80
N GLY A 347 0.07 -15.41 -14.07
CA GLY A 347 -0.24 -16.40 -15.09
C GLY A 347 -1.55 -17.14 -14.89
N ILE A 348 -2.51 -16.55 -14.17
CA ILE A 348 -3.84 -17.13 -13.95
C ILE A 348 -4.67 -17.08 -15.24
N ILE A 349 -4.47 -16.07 -16.06
CA ILE A 349 -5.06 -15.91 -17.39
C ILE A 349 -3.94 -15.56 -18.39
N VAL A 350 -4.17 -15.85 -19.67
CA VAL A 350 -3.30 -15.44 -20.77
C VAL A 350 -4.00 -14.39 -21.63
N GLY A 351 -3.23 -13.63 -22.42
CA GLY A 351 -3.79 -12.55 -23.26
C GLY A 351 -4.98 -13.00 -24.11
N ASP A 352 -4.88 -14.15 -24.77
CA ASP A 352 -5.95 -14.71 -25.63
C ASP A 352 -7.25 -15.02 -24.84
N ASP A 353 -7.18 -15.23 -23.52
CA ASP A 353 -8.40 -15.44 -22.72
C ASP A 353 -9.24 -14.18 -22.65
N LEU A 354 -8.62 -12.99 -22.74
CA LEU A 354 -9.30 -11.70 -22.70
C LEU A 354 -10.20 -11.43 -23.91
N GLU A 355 -9.99 -12.14 -25.03
CA GLU A 355 -10.88 -12.09 -26.21
C GLU A 355 -12.31 -12.54 -25.88
N LYS A 356 -12.51 -13.26 -24.79
CA LYS A 356 -13.83 -13.73 -24.33
C LYS A 356 -14.63 -12.66 -23.58
N MET A 357 -13.97 -11.56 -23.20
CA MET A 357 -14.60 -10.45 -22.51
C MET A 357 -15.46 -9.62 -23.48
N ASN A 358 -16.33 -8.80 -22.92
CA ASN A 358 -17.14 -7.84 -23.69
C ASN A 358 -16.24 -6.75 -24.30
N ASP A 359 -16.78 -6.03 -25.28
CA ASP A 359 -16.14 -4.86 -25.85
C ASP A 359 -15.87 -3.79 -24.77
N ASP A 360 -14.78 -3.03 -24.95
CA ASP A 360 -14.30 -2.02 -24.00
C ASP A 360 -13.96 -2.59 -22.60
N ALA A 361 -13.41 -3.80 -22.55
CA ALA A 361 -13.03 -4.47 -21.31
C ALA A 361 -12.06 -3.66 -20.44
N ILE A 362 -12.26 -3.75 -19.11
CA ILE A 362 -11.42 -3.15 -18.08
C ILE A 362 -10.69 -4.27 -17.35
N VAL A 363 -9.34 -4.21 -17.30
CA VAL A 363 -8.51 -5.22 -16.65
C VAL A 363 -7.61 -4.58 -15.60
N PHE A 364 -7.78 -4.99 -14.33
CA PHE A 364 -6.91 -4.63 -13.20
C PHE A 364 -6.19 -5.90 -12.72
N ALA A 365 -4.93 -6.08 -13.15
CA ALA A 365 -4.09 -7.21 -12.78
C ALA A 365 -3.11 -6.77 -11.69
N MET A 366 -3.47 -6.98 -10.42
CA MET A 366 -2.83 -6.31 -9.28
C MET A 366 -1.86 -7.20 -8.50
N ALA A 367 -1.65 -8.45 -8.90
CA ALA A 367 -0.66 -9.31 -8.25
C ALA A 367 0.76 -8.74 -8.36
N ASN A 368 1.52 -8.83 -7.29
CA ASN A 368 2.89 -8.38 -7.20
C ASN A 368 3.84 -9.54 -6.85
N PRO A 369 5.08 -9.58 -7.41
CA PRO A 369 5.68 -8.63 -8.35
C PRO A 369 5.27 -8.85 -9.82
N THR A 370 4.60 -9.95 -10.14
CA THR A 370 4.16 -10.29 -11.51
C THR A 370 2.65 -10.34 -11.54
N PRO A 371 2.00 -9.56 -12.43
CA PRO A 371 0.55 -9.52 -12.58
C PRO A 371 -0.04 -10.86 -13.05
N GLU A 372 -1.35 -11.04 -12.93
CA GLU A 372 -2.10 -12.19 -13.43
C GLU A 372 -1.98 -12.37 -14.95
N VAL A 373 -1.90 -11.24 -15.67
CA VAL A 373 -1.60 -11.13 -17.08
C VAL A 373 -0.70 -9.92 -17.31
N MET A 374 0.29 -10.04 -18.17
CA MET A 374 1.19 -8.94 -18.47
C MET A 374 0.48 -7.86 -19.30
N PRO A 375 0.73 -6.56 -19.06
CA PRO A 375 0.13 -5.48 -19.84
C PRO A 375 0.35 -5.59 -21.34
N GLU A 376 1.51 -6.07 -21.78
CA GLU A 376 1.84 -6.27 -23.20
C GLU A 376 0.95 -7.33 -23.85
N ASP A 377 0.58 -8.39 -23.10
CA ASP A 377 -0.28 -9.47 -23.57
C ASP A 377 -1.76 -9.05 -23.51
N ALA A 378 -2.13 -8.16 -22.57
CA ALA A 378 -3.50 -7.67 -22.42
C ALA A 378 -3.85 -6.54 -23.41
N ALA A 379 -2.91 -5.67 -23.74
CA ALA A 379 -3.14 -4.45 -24.53
C ALA A 379 -3.90 -4.63 -25.87
N PRO A 380 -3.73 -5.76 -26.63
CA PRO A 380 -4.50 -5.95 -27.87
C PRO A 380 -6.01 -6.20 -27.65
N HIS A 381 -6.42 -6.58 -26.44
CA HIS A 381 -7.74 -7.15 -26.16
C HIS A 381 -8.60 -6.28 -25.23
N VAL A 382 -8.00 -5.29 -24.55
CA VAL A 382 -8.69 -4.51 -23.52
C VAL A 382 -8.58 -3.03 -23.78
N ARG A 383 -9.56 -2.26 -23.35
CA ARG A 383 -9.53 -0.81 -23.46
C ARG A 383 -8.75 -0.15 -22.33
N ILE A 384 -8.88 -0.66 -21.11
CA ILE A 384 -8.20 -0.11 -19.94
C ILE A 384 -7.43 -1.21 -19.24
N MET A 385 -6.15 -0.96 -19.02
CA MET A 385 -5.25 -1.83 -18.27
C MET A 385 -4.65 -1.08 -17.08
N ALA A 386 -4.70 -1.70 -15.89
CA ALA A 386 -4.03 -1.19 -14.70
C ALA A 386 -3.33 -2.34 -13.95
N THR A 387 -2.27 -2.00 -13.21
CA THR A 387 -1.50 -2.96 -12.40
C THR A 387 -1.11 -2.37 -11.06
N GLY A 388 -0.59 -3.20 -10.13
CA GLY A 388 0.06 -2.73 -8.91
C GLY A 388 1.49 -2.20 -9.11
N ARG A 389 2.07 -2.34 -10.32
CA ARG A 389 3.47 -2.03 -10.60
C ARG A 389 3.69 -0.55 -10.91
N SER A 390 4.82 -0.02 -10.42
CA SER A 390 5.20 1.39 -10.63
C SER A 390 5.84 1.69 -11.99
N ASP A 391 6.17 0.65 -12.76
CA ASP A 391 6.80 0.77 -14.08
C ASP A 391 5.80 0.71 -15.25
N TYR A 392 4.48 0.67 -14.94
CA TYR A 392 3.39 0.74 -15.90
C TYR A 392 2.45 1.91 -15.60
N PRO A 393 1.69 2.38 -16.60
CA PRO A 393 0.59 3.32 -16.40
C PRO A 393 -0.47 2.76 -15.44
N ASN A 394 -1.30 3.63 -14.90
CA ASN A 394 -2.40 3.26 -14.02
C ASN A 394 -1.97 2.39 -12.83
N GLN A 395 -0.93 2.82 -12.10
CA GLN A 395 -0.50 2.10 -10.90
C GLN A 395 -1.56 2.18 -9.81
N ILE A 396 -2.22 1.07 -9.51
CA ILE A 396 -3.14 0.93 -8.36
C ILE A 396 -2.32 0.59 -7.13
N ASN A 397 -2.21 1.54 -6.19
CA ASN A 397 -1.38 1.40 -5.01
C ASN A 397 -2.06 2.00 -3.77
N ASN A 398 -2.06 1.25 -2.67
CA ASN A 398 -2.70 1.62 -1.39
C ASN A 398 -2.19 2.94 -0.81
N VAL A 399 -1.00 3.39 -1.19
CA VAL A 399 -0.45 4.70 -0.76
C VAL A 399 -1.35 5.88 -1.16
N LEU A 400 -2.19 5.73 -2.15
CA LEU A 400 -3.19 6.74 -2.51
C LEU A 400 -4.33 6.82 -1.48
N CYS A 401 -4.56 5.75 -0.69
CA CYS A 401 -5.67 5.67 0.27
C CYS A 401 -5.21 5.93 1.70
N PHE A 402 -4.37 5.04 2.29
CA PHE A 402 -4.21 4.95 3.73
C PHE A 402 -3.68 6.22 4.41
N PRO A 403 -2.76 7.01 3.82
CA PRO A 403 -2.33 8.24 4.49
C PRO A 403 -3.47 9.25 4.60
N GLY A 404 -4.24 9.43 3.52
CA GLY A 404 -5.36 10.36 3.45
C GLY A 404 -6.55 9.97 4.33
N ILE A 405 -6.93 8.69 4.32
CA ILE A 405 -8.07 8.21 5.11
C ILE A 405 -7.81 8.34 6.62
N PHE A 406 -6.58 8.01 7.08
CA PHE A 406 -6.20 8.24 8.47
C PHE A 406 -6.06 9.72 8.81
N ARG A 407 -5.54 10.56 7.88
CA ARG A 407 -5.52 12.00 8.09
C ARG A 407 -6.93 12.54 8.32
N GLY A 408 -7.88 12.16 7.48
CA GLY A 408 -9.28 12.57 7.62
C GLY A 408 -9.91 12.04 8.91
N ALA A 409 -9.70 10.76 9.23
CA ALA A 409 -10.23 10.17 10.45
C ALA A 409 -9.66 10.81 11.73
N LEU A 410 -8.35 11.10 11.76
CA LEU A 410 -7.70 11.78 12.89
C LEU A 410 -8.16 13.23 13.02
N ASP A 411 -8.32 13.96 11.91
CA ASP A 411 -8.77 15.35 11.93
C ASP A 411 -10.24 15.49 12.33
N ALA A 412 -11.09 14.55 11.91
CA ALA A 412 -12.48 14.45 12.36
C ALA A 412 -12.60 13.95 13.83
N GLY A 413 -11.54 13.36 14.38
CA GLY A 413 -11.60 12.62 15.64
C GLY A 413 -12.55 11.44 15.55
N ALA A 414 -12.62 10.79 14.40
CA ALA A 414 -13.54 9.70 14.14
C ALA A 414 -13.27 8.50 15.06
N GLN A 415 -14.34 7.85 15.51
CA GLN A 415 -14.25 6.63 16.32
C GLN A 415 -13.97 5.39 15.47
N GLN A 416 -14.40 5.43 14.21
CA GLN A 416 -14.24 4.34 13.26
C GLN A 416 -14.14 4.89 11.83
N ILE A 417 -13.66 4.07 10.92
CA ILE A 417 -13.73 4.31 9.48
C ILE A 417 -14.86 3.45 8.93
N THR A 418 -15.97 4.09 8.55
CA THR A 418 -17.18 3.43 8.04
C THR A 418 -17.04 3.00 6.59
N GLU A 419 -17.96 2.15 6.08
CA GLU A 419 -17.99 1.79 4.67
C GLU A 419 -18.25 3.02 3.78
N ALA A 420 -19.13 3.93 4.21
CA ALA A 420 -19.38 5.19 3.51
C ALA A 420 -18.13 6.08 3.44
N MET A 421 -17.34 6.17 4.52
CA MET A 421 -16.06 6.89 4.52
C MET A 421 -15.04 6.28 3.54
N LYS A 422 -14.99 4.96 3.41
CA LYS A 422 -14.14 4.27 2.43
C LYS A 422 -14.56 4.57 1.00
N LEU A 423 -15.87 4.56 0.73
CA LEU A 423 -16.40 4.92 -0.59
C LEU A 423 -16.17 6.40 -0.92
N ALA A 424 -16.29 7.30 0.07
CA ALA A 424 -15.95 8.71 -0.07
C ALA A 424 -14.46 8.90 -0.37
N ALA A 425 -13.57 8.15 0.29
CA ALA A 425 -12.15 8.15 0.01
C ALA A 425 -11.84 7.72 -1.44
N ALA A 426 -12.50 6.67 -1.94
CA ALA A 426 -12.35 6.22 -3.33
C ALA A 426 -12.77 7.31 -4.33
N LYS A 427 -13.88 8.00 -4.09
CA LYS A 427 -14.32 9.15 -4.91
C LYS A 427 -13.32 10.29 -4.82
N GLY A 428 -12.83 10.62 -3.62
CA GLY A 428 -11.83 11.67 -3.41
C GLY A 428 -10.53 11.41 -4.18
N ILE A 429 -10.06 10.16 -4.26
CA ILE A 429 -8.91 9.80 -5.10
C ILE A 429 -9.25 9.98 -6.58
N ALA A 430 -10.40 9.47 -7.02
CA ALA A 430 -10.82 9.53 -8.43
C ALA A 430 -10.95 10.97 -8.94
N GLU A 431 -11.50 11.88 -8.14
CA GLU A 431 -11.73 13.28 -8.47
C GLU A 431 -10.45 14.12 -8.62
N VAL A 432 -9.29 13.63 -8.11
CA VAL A 432 -7.98 14.26 -8.35
C VAL A 432 -7.58 14.19 -9.83
N VAL A 433 -8.04 13.17 -10.56
CA VAL A 433 -7.94 13.11 -12.01
C VAL A 433 -9.07 13.94 -12.60
N THR A 434 -8.75 15.08 -13.18
CA THR A 434 -9.75 15.96 -13.81
C THR A 434 -10.28 15.34 -15.10
N ASP A 435 -11.46 15.74 -15.55
CA ASP A 435 -12.02 15.23 -16.80
C ASP A 435 -11.15 15.58 -18.03
N ASP A 436 -10.35 16.65 -17.95
CA ASP A 436 -9.41 17.07 -19.01
C ASP A 436 -8.15 16.17 -19.04
N ASP A 437 -7.76 15.60 -17.91
CA ASP A 437 -6.58 14.71 -17.77
C ASP A 437 -6.93 13.23 -17.93
N LEU A 438 -8.22 12.89 -17.87
CA LEU A 438 -8.71 11.52 -17.88
C LEU A 438 -8.42 10.82 -19.21
N ALA A 439 -7.66 9.73 -19.18
CA ALA A 439 -7.27 8.97 -20.36
C ALA A 439 -7.18 7.47 -20.03
N GLU A 440 -7.15 6.61 -21.04
CA GLU A 440 -7.07 5.15 -20.87
C GLU A 440 -5.81 4.71 -20.11
N ASP A 441 -4.75 5.50 -20.18
CA ASP A 441 -3.48 5.30 -19.46
C ASP A 441 -3.33 6.21 -18.22
N TYR A 442 -4.37 6.99 -17.86
CA TYR A 442 -4.40 7.86 -16.68
C TYR A 442 -5.78 7.90 -16.01
N ILE A 443 -6.19 6.77 -15.41
CA ILE A 443 -7.47 6.63 -14.67
C ILE A 443 -7.31 6.83 -13.16
N ILE A 444 -6.07 6.85 -12.67
CA ILE A 444 -5.75 7.00 -11.25
C ILE A 444 -4.54 7.94 -11.12
N PRO A 445 -4.51 8.84 -10.11
CA PRO A 445 -3.41 9.79 -9.97
C PRO A 445 -2.09 9.08 -9.64
N SER A 446 -0.97 9.71 -9.99
CA SER A 446 0.35 9.27 -9.55
C SER A 446 0.42 9.21 -8.02
N VAL A 447 1.11 8.21 -7.48
CA VAL A 447 1.39 8.08 -6.03
C VAL A 447 2.14 9.28 -5.44
N PHE A 448 2.82 10.07 -6.28
CA PHE A 448 3.54 11.28 -5.88
C PHE A 448 2.70 12.56 -6.01
N ASN A 449 1.46 12.47 -6.47
CA ASN A 449 0.57 13.63 -6.53
C ASN A 449 0.19 14.06 -5.09
N ARG A 450 0.61 15.27 -4.71
CA ARG A 450 0.43 15.81 -3.34
C ARG A 450 -1.00 16.24 -3.04
N ASP A 451 -1.87 16.31 -4.02
CA ASP A 451 -3.27 16.68 -3.83
C ASP A 451 -4.14 15.50 -3.37
N VAL A 452 -3.65 14.25 -3.54
CA VAL A 452 -4.42 13.04 -3.21
C VAL A 452 -4.75 12.95 -1.73
N ALA A 453 -3.76 12.99 -0.85
CA ALA A 453 -4.02 12.82 0.58
C ALA A 453 -4.92 13.92 1.17
N PRO A 454 -4.78 15.22 0.81
CA PRO A 454 -5.75 16.26 1.19
C PRO A 454 -7.16 16.02 0.67
N ALA A 455 -7.32 15.59 -0.59
CA ALA A 455 -8.63 15.32 -1.18
C ALA A 455 -9.34 14.16 -0.47
N VAL A 456 -8.61 13.06 -0.23
CA VAL A 456 -9.11 11.92 0.54
C VAL A 456 -9.50 12.34 1.96
N ALA A 457 -8.63 13.09 2.64
CA ALA A 457 -8.91 13.55 4.00
C ALA A 457 -10.17 14.41 4.08
N ALA A 458 -10.35 15.34 3.14
CA ALA A 458 -11.53 16.19 3.07
C ALA A 458 -12.82 15.36 2.87
N ALA A 459 -12.82 14.42 1.93
CA ALA A 459 -13.95 13.54 1.68
C ALA A 459 -14.31 12.68 2.91
N VAL A 460 -13.30 12.15 3.58
CA VAL A 460 -13.45 11.34 4.80
C VAL A 460 -14.01 12.16 5.97
N ILE A 461 -13.55 13.41 6.17
CA ILE A 461 -14.05 14.30 7.22
C ILE A 461 -15.54 14.58 7.01
N GLU A 462 -15.93 14.93 5.78
CA GLU A 462 -17.33 15.22 5.48
C GLU A 462 -18.23 14.00 5.71
N GLU A 463 -17.78 12.81 5.32
CA GLU A 463 -18.57 11.60 5.51
C GLU A 463 -18.62 11.18 6.98
N ALA A 464 -17.52 11.33 7.73
CA ALA A 464 -17.49 11.06 9.17
C ALA A 464 -18.53 11.90 9.94
N LYS A 465 -18.76 13.16 9.50
CA LYS A 465 -19.80 14.04 10.07
C LYS A 465 -21.20 13.52 9.72
N ARG A 466 -21.42 13.11 8.47
CA ARG A 466 -22.73 12.55 8.04
C ARG A 466 -23.10 11.30 8.78
N ASP A 467 -22.12 10.43 8.99
CA ASP A 467 -22.28 9.17 9.73
C ASP A 467 -22.38 9.36 11.24
N GLY A 468 -22.12 10.58 11.74
CA GLY A 468 -22.18 10.90 13.17
C GLY A 468 -21.05 10.27 13.99
N VAL A 469 -19.94 9.87 13.34
CA VAL A 469 -18.77 9.27 14.01
C VAL A 469 -17.66 10.26 14.32
N ALA A 470 -17.78 11.52 13.85
CA ALA A 470 -16.84 12.61 14.13
C ALA A 470 -17.06 13.17 15.54
N ARG A 471 -15.96 13.34 16.30
CA ARG A 471 -15.96 13.91 17.65
C ARG A 471 -15.28 15.29 17.76
N MET A 472 -14.62 15.72 16.70
CA MET A 472 -13.98 17.04 16.69
C MET A 472 -15.04 18.14 16.53
N ASN A 473 -15.06 19.09 17.46
CA ASN A 473 -15.83 20.32 17.32
C ASN A 473 -15.03 21.29 16.43
N GLU A 474 -15.55 21.64 15.27
CA GLU A 474 -14.86 22.50 14.30
C GLU A 474 -14.66 23.93 14.77
N GLU A 475 -15.63 24.48 15.55
CA GLU A 475 -15.57 25.86 16.00
C GLU A 475 -14.49 26.05 17.07
N THR A 476 -14.33 25.06 17.96
CA THR A 476 -13.41 25.14 19.09
C THR A 476 -12.11 24.37 18.87
N GLY A 477 -12.06 23.44 17.89
CA GLY A 477 -10.93 22.53 17.66
C GLY A 477 -10.72 21.53 18.80
N THR A 478 -11.71 21.34 19.67
CA THR A 478 -11.66 20.43 20.83
C THR A 478 -12.46 19.16 20.55
N PHE A 479 -12.06 18.07 21.18
CA PHE A 479 -12.82 16.82 21.15
C PHE A 479 -14.05 16.93 22.07
N GLN A 480 -15.17 16.38 21.64
CA GLN A 480 -16.34 16.20 22.51
C GLN A 480 -15.99 15.16 23.58
N ALA A 481 -16.39 15.43 24.82
CA ALA A 481 -16.22 14.48 25.91
C ALA A 481 -16.92 13.16 25.56
N VAL A 482 -16.22 12.05 25.77
CA VAL A 482 -16.84 10.72 25.72
C VAL A 482 -17.64 10.58 27.00
N GLU A 483 -18.97 10.51 26.91
CA GLU A 483 -19.79 10.15 28.06
C GLU A 483 -19.33 8.74 28.50
N ALA A 484 -18.87 8.66 29.75
CA ALA A 484 -18.49 7.38 30.34
C ALA A 484 -19.76 6.64 30.71
N ASP A 485 -20.05 5.51 30.04
CA ASP A 485 -21.02 4.52 30.48
C ASP A 485 -20.55 3.83 31.78
#